data_2082e49d02f39ca21d6c9f22a8434ffc
#
_entry.id   2082e49d02f39ca21d6c9f22a8434ffc
#
_cell.length_a   1.000
_cell.length_b   1.000
_cell.length_c   1.000
_cell.angle_alpha   90.00
_cell.angle_beta   90.00
_cell.angle_gamma   90.00
#
_symmetry.space_group_name_H-M   'P 1'
#
loop_
_entity.id
_entity.type
_entity.pdbx_description
1 polymer ?
#
loop_
_entity_poly.entity_id
_entity_poly.type
_entity_poly.pdbx_seq_one_letter_code
_entity_poly.pdbx_strand_id
1 'polypeptide(L)'
;MTDSVTQPKGPPGGPPTDLRANLRGSLLMTGAMAGFAVEDVFLKMATEIMPVGEVLMLFGACGMALFALWCRRRGEPPLVRAMAAPLILLRAVLEVAGRAGHTLALATAGLALTSVILQTTPLVVVAGAALFFGERVGWRRIAAILVGFAGVLLVLRPGAEGLTAGALFAVLGMLGFAGRDLATRAAPATLSTAQLGVLGFGALVIAGALLLALSGGAVWPTPRAAGAVALATLVGVAAYAMLTAAMRTGEVSAVTP
;
A
#
# COMPACT_ATOMS: atom_id res chain seq x y z
N MET A 1 -44.85 23.07 -42.35
CA MET A 1 -43.63 22.26 -42.66
C MET A 1 -42.48 22.96 -42.00
N THR A 2 -42.15 22.53 -40.79
CA THR A 2 -41.01 23.02 -40.03
C THR A 2 -40.12 21.82 -39.73
N ASP A 3 -39.04 21.75 -40.47
CA ASP A 3 -37.99 20.72 -40.30
C ASP A 3 -37.32 20.88 -38.95
N SER A 4 -37.54 19.88 -38.07
CA SER A 4 -36.77 19.73 -36.83
C SER A 4 -35.40 19.14 -37.15
N VAL A 5 -34.38 19.98 -37.16
CA VAL A 5 -32.98 19.58 -37.22
C VAL A 5 -32.65 18.76 -35.98
N THR A 6 -32.59 17.46 -36.12
CA THR A 6 -32.08 16.55 -35.10
C THR A 6 -30.57 16.79 -34.92
N GLN A 7 -30.17 17.40 -33.80
CA GLN A 7 -28.76 17.43 -33.41
C GLN A 7 -28.24 16.00 -33.21
N PRO A 8 -27.03 15.68 -33.70
CA PRO A 8 -26.43 14.38 -33.44
C PRO A 8 -26.15 14.23 -31.95
N LYS A 9 -26.76 13.18 -31.32
CA LYS A 9 -26.41 12.74 -29.97
C LYS A 9 -24.92 12.43 -29.94
N GLY A 10 -24.16 13.22 -29.19
CA GLY A 10 -22.78 12.90 -28.84
C GLY A 10 -22.68 11.53 -28.14
N PRO A 11 -21.50 10.89 -28.11
CA PRO A 11 -21.31 9.59 -27.51
C PRO A 11 -21.79 9.63 -26.05
N PRO A 12 -22.39 8.55 -25.52
CA PRO A 12 -22.88 8.52 -24.14
C PRO A 12 -21.71 8.81 -23.21
N GLY A 13 -21.78 9.96 -22.53
CA GLY A 13 -20.83 10.34 -21.50
C GLY A 13 -20.81 9.28 -20.41
N GLY A 14 -19.65 8.75 -20.09
CA GLY A 14 -19.46 7.97 -18.86
C GLY A 14 -19.98 8.78 -17.67
N PRO A 15 -20.26 8.12 -16.52
CA PRO A 15 -20.76 8.80 -15.33
C PRO A 15 -19.91 10.04 -15.05
N PRO A 16 -20.52 11.18 -14.65
CA PRO A 16 -19.78 12.42 -14.43
C PRO A 16 -18.67 12.12 -13.43
N THR A 17 -17.42 12.30 -13.84
CA THR A 17 -16.27 12.18 -12.94
C THR A 17 -16.45 13.20 -11.83
N ASP A 18 -16.73 12.73 -10.62
CA ASP A 18 -16.87 13.62 -9.49
C ASP A 18 -15.49 14.21 -9.15
N LEU A 19 -15.20 15.39 -9.71
CA LEU A 19 -13.93 16.09 -9.54
C LEU A 19 -13.57 16.27 -8.06
N ARG A 20 -14.57 16.46 -7.19
CA ARG A 20 -14.35 16.60 -5.74
C ARG A 20 -13.91 15.29 -5.12
N ALA A 21 -14.54 14.18 -5.51
CA ALA A 21 -14.16 12.85 -5.04
C ALA A 21 -12.75 12.49 -5.51
N ASN A 22 -12.42 12.76 -6.78
CA ASN A 22 -11.10 12.53 -7.34
C ASN A 22 -10.02 13.40 -6.69
N LEU A 23 -10.28 14.70 -6.46
CA LEU A 23 -9.36 15.59 -5.75
C LEU A 23 -9.14 15.13 -4.30
N ARG A 24 -10.21 14.78 -3.59
CA ARG A 24 -10.11 14.23 -2.23
C ARG A 24 -9.31 12.94 -2.20
N GLY A 25 -9.55 12.03 -3.14
CA GLY A 25 -8.80 10.79 -3.27
C GLY A 25 -7.31 11.03 -3.53
N SER A 26 -6.97 11.95 -4.44
CA SER A 26 -5.58 12.33 -4.73
C SER A 26 -4.87 12.95 -3.53
N LEU A 27 -5.53 13.84 -2.79
CA LEU A 27 -4.97 14.44 -1.57
C LEU A 27 -4.72 13.37 -0.49
N LEU A 28 -5.66 12.44 -0.29
CA LEU A 28 -5.50 11.34 0.64
C LEU A 28 -4.33 10.41 0.22
N MET A 29 -4.20 10.12 -1.06
CA MET A 29 -3.10 9.31 -1.59
C MET A 29 -1.76 10.00 -1.39
N THR A 30 -1.63 11.29 -1.75
CA THR A 30 -0.39 12.06 -1.55
C THR A 30 -0.01 12.12 -0.08
N GLY A 31 -0.99 12.37 0.81
CA GLY A 31 -0.76 12.34 2.26
C GLY A 31 -0.34 10.95 2.77
N ALA A 32 -0.93 9.88 2.23
CA ALA A 32 -0.54 8.51 2.57
C ALA A 32 0.91 8.22 2.16
N MET A 33 1.31 8.59 0.93
CA MET A 33 2.68 8.39 0.44
C MET A 33 3.71 9.18 1.26
N ALA A 34 3.41 10.43 1.59
CA ALA A 34 4.25 11.24 2.47
C ALA A 34 4.39 10.60 3.87
N GLY A 35 3.28 10.11 4.42
CA GLY A 35 3.27 9.39 5.69
C GLY A 35 4.12 8.12 5.65
N PHE A 36 4.00 7.29 4.62
CA PHE A 36 4.83 6.10 4.46
C PHE A 36 6.32 6.43 4.32
N ALA A 37 6.68 7.51 3.61
CA ALA A 37 8.08 7.93 3.54
C ALA A 37 8.66 8.29 4.93
N VAL A 38 7.88 8.91 5.79
CA VAL A 38 8.28 9.20 7.19
C VAL A 38 8.30 7.91 8.03
N GLU A 39 7.31 7.02 7.87
CA GLU A 39 7.30 5.69 8.50
C GLU A 39 8.57 4.92 8.18
N ASP A 40 8.98 4.90 6.91
CA ASP A 40 10.16 4.18 6.42
C ASP A 40 11.46 4.61 7.11
N VAL A 41 11.61 5.91 7.40
CA VAL A 41 12.75 6.41 8.17
C VAL A 41 12.80 5.78 9.56
N PHE A 42 11.68 5.77 10.27
CA PHE A 42 11.62 5.19 11.62
C PHE A 42 11.76 3.67 11.61
N LEU A 43 11.17 2.98 10.63
CA LEU A 43 11.36 1.53 10.47
C LEU A 43 12.83 1.20 10.18
N LYS A 44 13.50 1.98 9.32
CA LYS A 44 14.93 1.80 9.05
C LYS A 44 15.75 1.97 10.32
N MET A 45 15.50 3.01 11.11
CA MET A 45 16.18 3.22 12.40
C MET A 45 15.99 2.04 13.36
N ALA A 46 14.79 1.44 13.40
CA ALA A 46 14.51 0.30 14.25
C ALA A 46 15.23 -0.96 13.76
N THR A 47 15.26 -1.21 12.43
CA THR A 47 15.92 -2.39 11.83
C THR A 47 17.46 -2.37 11.92
N GLU A 48 18.06 -1.22 12.24
CA GLU A 48 19.50 -1.14 12.54
C GLU A 48 19.86 -1.65 13.94
N ILE A 49 18.85 -1.74 14.83
CA ILE A 49 19.04 -2.10 16.25
C ILE A 49 18.42 -3.47 16.56
N MET A 50 17.35 -3.82 15.87
CA MET A 50 16.54 -5.01 16.14
C MET A 50 16.38 -5.88 14.89
N PRO A 51 16.17 -7.21 15.04
CA PRO A 51 15.85 -8.08 13.93
C PRO A 51 14.61 -7.59 13.16
N VAL A 52 14.66 -7.68 11.82
CA VAL A 52 13.57 -7.23 10.93
C VAL A 52 12.22 -7.83 11.30
N GLY A 53 12.20 -9.15 11.63
CA GLY A 53 10.98 -9.84 12.02
C GLY A 53 10.37 -9.29 13.31
N GLU A 54 11.21 -8.92 14.28
CA GLU A 54 10.77 -8.35 15.55
C GLU A 54 10.20 -6.94 15.36
N VAL A 55 10.88 -6.09 14.58
CA VAL A 55 10.38 -4.75 14.23
C VAL A 55 9.02 -4.85 13.56
N LEU A 56 8.88 -5.76 12.58
CA LEU A 56 7.63 -5.96 11.85
C LEU A 56 6.50 -6.48 12.77
N MET A 57 6.82 -7.40 13.68
CA MET A 57 5.86 -7.95 14.63
C MET A 57 5.37 -6.89 15.62
N LEU A 58 6.28 -6.10 16.21
CA LEU A 58 5.92 -5.02 17.13
C LEU A 58 5.12 -3.91 16.44
N PHE A 59 5.58 -3.45 15.28
CA PHE A 59 4.87 -2.49 14.45
C PHE A 59 3.46 -2.98 14.10
N GLY A 60 3.34 -4.25 13.67
CA GLY A 60 2.06 -4.89 13.38
C GLY A 60 1.15 -4.96 14.60
N ALA A 61 1.67 -5.41 15.75
CA ALA A 61 0.89 -5.54 16.98
C ALA A 61 0.37 -4.19 17.48
N CYS A 62 1.21 -3.17 17.53
CA CYS A 62 0.82 -1.82 17.94
C CYS A 62 -0.22 -1.21 16.96
N GLY A 63 -0.01 -1.33 15.66
CA GLY A 63 -0.96 -0.83 14.65
C GLY A 63 -2.29 -1.57 14.68
N MET A 64 -2.27 -2.90 14.82
CA MET A 64 -3.49 -3.70 15.00
C MET A 64 -4.27 -3.27 16.24
N ALA A 65 -3.58 -3.03 17.37
CA ALA A 65 -4.22 -2.55 18.59
C ALA A 65 -4.88 -1.18 18.40
N LEU A 66 -4.22 -0.24 17.71
CA LEU A 66 -4.77 1.08 17.43
C LEU A 66 -6.01 0.99 16.52
N PHE A 67 -5.99 0.17 15.47
CA PHE A 67 -7.15 -0.04 14.62
C PHE A 67 -8.28 -0.79 15.34
N ALA A 68 -7.97 -1.77 16.18
CA ALA A 68 -8.95 -2.45 17.01
C ALA A 68 -9.63 -1.48 18.00
N LEU A 69 -8.85 -0.57 18.62
CA LEU A 69 -9.39 0.49 19.46
C LEU A 69 -10.29 1.45 18.64
N TRP A 70 -9.89 1.78 17.41
CA TRP A 70 -10.73 2.59 16.52
C TRP A 70 -12.05 1.90 16.17
N CYS A 71 -12.04 0.60 15.85
CA CYS A 71 -13.26 -0.20 15.67
C CYS A 71 -14.16 -0.10 16.91
N ARG A 72 -13.62 -0.38 18.11
CA ARG A 72 -14.38 -0.34 19.37
C ARG A 72 -15.00 1.03 19.63
N ARG A 73 -14.27 2.12 19.37
CA ARG A 73 -14.79 3.50 19.53
C ARG A 73 -15.92 3.82 18.57
N ARG A 74 -16.02 3.10 17.44
CA ARG A 74 -17.13 3.21 16.47
C ARG A 74 -18.26 2.23 16.73
N GLY A 75 -18.19 1.38 17.75
CA GLY A 75 -19.13 0.31 18.00
C GLY A 75 -19.06 -0.83 16.96
N GLU A 76 -17.97 -0.92 16.21
CA GLU A 76 -17.75 -1.95 15.20
C GLU A 76 -16.97 -3.14 15.80
N PRO A 77 -17.34 -4.40 15.51
CA PRO A 77 -16.51 -5.53 15.91
C PRO A 77 -15.19 -5.52 15.11
N PRO A 78 -14.02 -5.65 15.80
CA PRO A 78 -12.71 -5.64 15.12
C PRO A 78 -12.52 -6.79 14.13
N LEU A 79 -13.13 -7.94 14.40
CA LEU A 79 -13.07 -9.14 13.57
C LEU A 79 -14.49 -9.54 13.14
N VAL A 80 -14.66 -9.78 11.85
CA VAL A 80 -15.94 -10.20 11.25
C VAL A 80 -15.73 -11.36 10.28
N ARG A 81 -16.77 -12.20 10.10
CA ARG A 81 -16.70 -13.37 9.20
C ARG A 81 -16.37 -12.98 7.74
N ALA A 82 -16.75 -11.79 7.31
CA ALA A 82 -16.42 -11.27 5.98
C ALA A 82 -14.91 -11.18 5.71
N MET A 83 -14.07 -11.12 6.75
CA MET A 83 -12.60 -11.15 6.61
C MET A 83 -12.05 -12.48 6.13
N ALA A 84 -12.82 -13.58 6.27
CA ALA A 84 -12.44 -14.90 5.76
C ALA A 84 -12.79 -15.10 4.26
N ALA A 85 -13.35 -14.10 3.58
CA ALA A 85 -13.59 -14.19 2.15
C ALA A 85 -12.29 -14.38 1.37
N PRO A 86 -12.24 -15.19 0.29
CA PRO A 86 -11.02 -15.51 -0.45
C PRO A 86 -10.25 -14.27 -0.93
N LEU A 87 -10.96 -13.25 -1.41
CA LEU A 87 -10.36 -11.98 -1.84
C LEU A 87 -9.66 -11.24 -0.70
N ILE A 88 -10.24 -11.27 0.50
CA ILE A 88 -9.69 -10.63 1.68
C ILE A 88 -8.49 -11.40 2.21
N LEU A 89 -8.51 -12.73 2.13
CA LEU A 89 -7.35 -13.56 2.46
C LEU A 89 -6.22 -13.33 1.45
N LEU A 90 -6.52 -13.27 0.15
CA LEU A 90 -5.53 -12.90 -0.87
C LEU A 90 -4.93 -11.53 -0.57
N ARG A 91 -5.75 -10.53 -0.21
CA ARG A 91 -5.29 -9.21 0.20
C ARG A 91 -4.32 -9.30 1.40
N ALA A 92 -4.63 -10.13 2.39
CA ALA A 92 -3.77 -10.32 3.56
C ALA A 92 -2.42 -10.97 3.17
N VAL A 93 -2.42 -11.97 2.29
CA VAL A 93 -1.20 -12.59 1.76
C VAL A 93 -0.34 -11.56 1.01
N LEU A 94 -0.96 -10.74 0.15
CA LEU A 94 -0.28 -9.67 -0.58
C LEU A 94 0.27 -8.59 0.37
N GLU A 95 -0.43 -8.27 1.45
CA GLU A 95 0.06 -7.38 2.51
C GLU A 95 1.30 -7.96 3.18
N VAL A 96 1.27 -9.26 3.55
CA VAL A 96 2.42 -9.97 4.14
C VAL A 96 3.62 -9.94 3.20
N ALA A 97 3.42 -10.34 1.93
CA ALA A 97 4.49 -10.35 0.93
C ALA A 97 5.04 -8.94 0.68
N GLY A 98 4.14 -7.95 0.56
CA GLY A 98 4.50 -6.55 0.38
C GLY A 98 5.35 -6.01 1.53
N ARG A 99 4.89 -6.20 2.75
CA ARG A 99 5.57 -5.68 3.93
C ARG A 99 6.87 -6.42 4.24
N ALA A 100 6.87 -7.75 4.14
CA ALA A 100 8.08 -8.54 4.34
C ALA A 100 9.16 -8.17 3.31
N GLY A 101 8.78 -8.12 2.01
CA GLY A 101 9.69 -7.69 0.94
C GLY A 101 10.21 -6.27 1.18
N HIS A 102 9.34 -5.32 1.51
CA HIS A 102 9.74 -3.94 1.83
C HIS A 102 10.71 -3.88 3.00
N THR A 103 10.40 -4.52 4.13
CA THR A 103 11.24 -4.43 5.33
C THR A 103 12.59 -5.14 5.11
N LEU A 104 12.62 -6.26 4.39
CA LEU A 104 13.86 -6.93 3.98
C LEU A 104 14.67 -6.04 3.02
N ALA A 105 14.02 -5.36 2.08
CA ALA A 105 14.69 -4.41 1.19
C ALA A 105 15.30 -3.23 1.97
N LEU A 106 14.59 -2.66 2.94
CA LEU A 106 15.14 -1.60 3.81
C LEU A 106 16.39 -2.07 4.56
N ALA A 107 16.38 -3.31 5.05
CA ALA A 107 17.51 -3.88 5.77
C ALA A 107 18.72 -4.17 4.86
N THR A 108 18.49 -4.63 3.63
CA THR A 108 19.54 -5.16 2.74
C THR A 108 19.98 -4.20 1.63
N ALA A 109 19.07 -3.39 1.07
CA ALA A 109 19.34 -2.45 -0.02
C ALA A 109 19.39 -0.99 0.44
N GLY A 110 18.93 -0.72 1.67
CA GLY A 110 18.88 0.62 2.23
C GLY A 110 17.65 1.42 1.79
N LEU A 111 17.48 2.60 2.42
CA LEU A 111 16.29 3.43 2.29
C LEU A 111 16.12 3.99 0.86
N ALA A 112 17.20 4.53 0.28
CA ALA A 112 17.12 5.23 -1.00
C ALA A 112 16.63 4.33 -2.13
N LEU A 113 17.26 3.15 -2.34
CA LEU A 113 16.86 2.22 -3.39
C LEU A 113 15.46 1.66 -3.16
N THR A 114 15.15 1.27 -1.92
CA THR A 114 13.85 0.75 -1.54
C THR A 114 12.74 1.76 -1.82
N SER A 115 12.92 3.02 -1.38
CA SER A 115 11.92 4.08 -1.57
C SER A 115 11.68 4.40 -3.05
N VAL A 116 12.74 4.47 -3.87
CA VAL A 116 12.59 4.73 -5.32
C VAL A 116 11.77 3.63 -5.99
N ILE A 117 12.04 2.36 -5.68
CA ILE A 117 11.30 1.25 -6.26
C ILE A 117 9.84 1.27 -5.78
N LEU A 118 9.61 1.48 -4.49
CA LEU A 118 8.25 1.48 -3.94
C LEU A 118 7.40 2.67 -4.43
N GLN A 119 8.00 3.82 -4.72
CA GLN A 119 7.29 4.96 -5.31
C GLN A 119 6.70 4.66 -6.68
N THR A 120 7.06 3.56 -7.32
CA THR A 120 6.41 3.10 -8.55
C THR A 120 5.18 2.22 -8.32
N THR A 121 4.87 1.87 -7.07
CA THR A 121 3.64 1.15 -6.70
C THR A 121 2.39 1.76 -7.33
N PRO A 122 2.17 3.08 -7.33
CA PRO A 122 1.02 3.70 -7.98
C PRO A 122 0.91 3.39 -9.47
N LEU A 123 2.03 3.30 -10.18
CA LEU A 123 2.04 2.98 -11.61
C LEU A 123 1.54 1.54 -11.86
N VAL A 124 1.98 0.61 -11.01
CA VAL A 124 1.54 -0.80 -11.06
C VAL A 124 0.05 -0.90 -10.72
N VAL A 125 -0.42 -0.12 -9.73
CA VAL A 125 -1.85 -0.06 -9.36
C VAL A 125 -2.69 0.45 -10.52
N VAL A 126 -2.27 1.52 -11.22
CA VAL A 126 -2.99 2.04 -12.40
C VAL A 126 -3.02 1.01 -13.53
N ALA A 127 -1.90 0.35 -13.82
CA ALA A 127 -1.83 -0.70 -14.82
C ALA A 127 -2.74 -1.89 -14.45
N GLY A 128 -2.72 -2.30 -13.17
CA GLY A 128 -3.61 -3.34 -12.66
C GLY A 128 -5.08 -2.95 -12.69
N ALA A 129 -5.42 -1.70 -12.37
CA ALA A 129 -6.79 -1.20 -12.44
C ALA A 129 -7.34 -1.24 -13.88
N ALA A 130 -6.51 -0.89 -14.86
CA ALA A 130 -6.90 -1.03 -16.26
C ALA A 130 -7.14 -2.48 -16.66
N LEU A 131 -6.26 -3.39 -16.20
CA LEU A 131 -6.33 -4.81 -16.56
C LEU A 131 -7.51 -5.53 -15.86
N PHE A 132 -7.69 -5.34 -14.55
CA PHE A 132 -8.65 -6.11 -13.75
C PHE A 132 -10.02 -5.45 -13.65
N PHE A 133 -10.10 -4.12 -13.69
CA PHE A 133 -11.37 -3.39 -13.57
C PHE A 133 -11.82 -2.75 -14.88
N GLY A 134 -11.04 -2.88 -15.97
CA GLY A 134 -11.39 -2.31 -17.26
C GLY A 134 -11.39 -0.77 -17.28
N GLU A 135 -10.67 -0.13 -16.34
CA GLU A 135 -10.55 1.33 -16.32
C GLU A 135 -9.85 1.83 -17.58
N ARG A 136 -10.40 2.87 -18.20
CA ARG A 136 -9.81 3.45 -19.41
C ARG A 136 -8.63 4.33 -19.05
N VAL A 137 -7.42 3.83 -19.31
CA VAL A 137 -6.19 4.60 -19.12
C VAL A 137 -5.87 5.37 -20.39
N GLY A 138 -5.92 6.70 -20.32
CA GLY A 138 -5.56 7.55 -21.45
C GLY A 138 -4.07 7.41 -21.83
N TRP A 139 -3.72 7.66 -23.08
CA TRP A 139 -2.37 7.52 -23.62
C TRP A 139 -1.29 8.27 -22.81
N ARG A 140 -1.62 9.44 -22.24
CA ARG A 140 -0.72 10.22 -21.37
C ARG A 140 -0.32 9.47 -20.10
N ARG A 141 -1.27 8.74 -19.51
CA ARG A 141 -1.00 7.91 -18.31
C ARG A 141 -0.18 6.68 -18.68
N ILE A 142 -0.46 6.06 -19.84
CA ILE A 142 0.37 4.95 -20.35
C ILE A 142 1.81 5.43 -20.55
N ALA A 143 2.00 6.60 -21.17
CA ALA A 143 3.34 7.19 -21.33
C ALA A 143 4.02 7.45 -19.97
N ALA A 144 3.31 7.99 -18.98
CA ALA A 144 3.84 8.20 -17.63
C ALA A 144 4.24 6.87 -16.95
N ILE A 145 3.44 5.81 -17.10
CA ILE A 145 3.77 4.47 -16.60
C ILE A 145 5.07 3.96 -17.24
N LEU A 146 5.18 4.06 -18.57
CA LEU A 146 6.38 3.60 -19.29
C LEU A 146 7.64 4.39 -18.89
N VAL A 147 7.53 5.72 -18.74
CA VAL A 147 8.64 6.57 -18.27
C VAL A 147 9.01 6.21 -16.83
N GLY A 148 8.03 6.00 -15.95
CA GLY A 148 8.28 5.57 -14.57
C GLY A 148 8.99 4.21 -14.50
N PHE A 149 8.54 3.22 -15.27
CA PHE A 149 9.23 1.92 -15.35
C PHE A 149 10.64 2.03 -15.93
N ALA A 150 10.86 2.88 -16.94
CA ALA A 150 12.20 3.16 -17.45
C ALA A 150 13.10 3.76 -16.36
N GLY A 151 12.57 4.68 -15.53
CA GLY A 151 13.28 5.21 -14.37
C GLY A 151 13.68 4.12 -13.37
N VAL A 152 12.78 3.18 -13.06
CA VAL A 152 13.11 2.03 -12.20
C VAL A 152 14.23 1.19 -12.78
N LEU A 153 14.17 0.87 -14.09
CA LEU A 153 15.22 0.10 -14.75
C LEU A 153 16.58 0.80 -14.70
N LEU A 154 16.60 2.13 -14.84
CA LEU A 154 17.83 2.94 -14.70
C LEU A 154 18.41 2.86 -13.28
N VAL A 155 17.55 2.86 -12.25
CA VAL A 155 17.98 2.75 -10.84
C VAL A 155 18.43 1.32 -10.52
N LEU A 156 17.71 0.32 -10.98
CA LEU A 156 18.03 -1.10 -10.76
C LEU A 156 19.33 -1.53 -11.45
N ARG A 157 19.71 -0.88 -12.57
CA ARG A 157 20.90 -1.20 -13.40
C ARG A 157 21.09 -2.71 -13.60
N PRO A 158 20.13 -3.45 -14.19
CA PRO A 158 20.14 -4.92 -14.22
C PRO A 158 21.24 -5.54 -15.09
N GLY A 159 22.31 -4.86 -15.40
CA GLY A 159 23.36 -5.34 -16.30
C GLY A 159 24.78 -5.27 -15.79
N ALA A 160 25.10 -4.49 -14.75
CA ALA A 160 26.50 -4.28 -14.32
C ALA A 160 26.96 -5.25 -13.21
N GLU A 161 26.06 -5.60 -12.27
CA GLU A 161 26.35 -6.48 -11.12
C GLU A 161 25.23 -7.50 -10.85
N GLY A 162 24.24 -7.60 -11.75
CA GLY A 162 23.02 -8.40 -11.55
C GLY A 162 22.02 -7.74 -10.58
N LEU A 163 20.83 -8.33 -10.48
CA LEU A 163 19.83 -7.93 -9.50
C LEU A 163 20.27 -8.36 -8.11
N THR A 164 20.51 -7.40 -7.22
CA THR A 164 20.80 -7.72 -5.82
C THR A 164 19.57 -8.30 -5.12
N ALA A 165 19.77 -9.15 -4.10
CA ALA A 165 18.68 -9.68 -3.30
C ALA A 165 17.79 -8.56 -2.71
N GLY A 166 18.40 -7.44 -2.28
CA GLY A 166 17.67 -6.29 -1.77
C GLY A 166 16.77 -5.62 -2.82
N ALA A 167 17.23 -5.52 -4.07
CA ALA A 167 16.42 -5.01 -5.17
C ALA A 167 15.23 -5.94 -5.49
N LEU A 168 15.46 -7.27 -5.46
CA LEU A 168 14.38 -8.26 -5.63
C LEU A 168 13.34 -8.16 -4.51
N PHE A 169 13.77 -7.98 -3.26
CA PHE A 169 12.87 -7.76 -2.13
C PHE A 169 12.06 -6.47 -2.28
N ALA A 170 12.67 -5.38 -2.79
CA ALA A 170 11.95 -4.13 -3.06
C ALA A 170 10.88 -4.31 -4.15
N VAL A 171 11.20 -5.03 -5.23
CA VAL A 171 10.22 -5.36 -6.29
C VAL A 171 9.10 -6.23 -5.75
N LEU A 172 9.40 -7.26 -4.95
CA LEU A 172 8.39 -8.09 -4.28
C LEU A 172 7.49 -7.23 -3.38
N GLY A 173 8.09 -6.31 -2.62
CA GLY A 173 7.39 -5.35 -1.78
C GLY A 173 6.42 -4.49 -2.60
N MET A 174 6.90 -3.90 -3.69
CA MET A 174 6.10 -3.08 -4.60
C MET A 174 4.92 -3.87 -5.19
N LEU A 175 5.15 -5.07 -5.71
CA LEU A 175 4.09 -5.92 -6.29
C LEU A 175 3.07 -6.36 -5.24
N GLY A 176 3.53 -6.70 -4.05
CA GLY A 176 2.68 -7.05 -2.92
C GLY A 176 1.75 -5.90 -2.53
N PHE A 177 2.29 -4.69 -2.39
CA PHE A 177 1.49 -3.51 -2.06
C PHE A 177 0.53 -3.11 -3.19
N ALA A 178 0.97 -3.14 -4.45
CA ALA A 178 0.09 -2.88 -5.59
C ALA A 178 -1.08 -3.87 -5.64
N GLY A 179 -0.80 -5.16 -5.47
CA GLY A 179 -1.83 -6.20 -5.44
C GLY A 179 -2.79 -6.06 -4.25
N ARG A 180 -2.26 -5.72 -3.05
CA ARG A 180 -3.07 -5.39 -1.88
C ARG A 180 -4.01 -4.20 -2.15
N ASP A 181 -3.53 -3.14 -2.79
CA ASP A 181 -4.32 -1.95 -3.07
C ASP A 181 -5.45 -2.26 -4.05
N LEU A 182 -5.18 -3.03 -5.10
CA LEU A 182 -6.19 -3.52 -6.03
C LEU A 182 -7.22 -4.43 -5.33
N ALA A 183 -6.77 -5.33 -4.45
CA ALA A 183 -7.67 -6.16 -3.66
C ALA A 183 -8.49 -5.33 -2.65
N THR A 184 -7.93 -4.25 -2.09
CA THR A 184 -8.64 -3.31 -1.21
C THR A 184 -9.75 -2.58 -1.98
N ARG A 185 -9.48 -2.20 -3.23
CA ARG A 185 -10.49 -1.61 -4.12
C ARG A 185 -11.66 -2.55 -4.38
N ALA A 186 -11.36 -3.82 -4.63
CA ALA A 186 -12.36 -4.86 -4.88
C ALA A 186 -13.04 -5.38 -3.59
N ALA A 187 -12.55 -4.99 -2.40
CA ALA A 187 -13.08 -5.44 -1.12
C ALA A 187 -14.55 -5.01 -0.92
N PRO A 188 -15.40 -5.85 -0.29
CA PRO A 188 -16.79 -5.49 0.01
C PRO A 188 -16.87 -4.18 0.80
N ALA A 189 -17.81 -3.32 0.44
CA ALA A 189 -18.05 -2.05 1.13
C ALA A 189 -18.49 -2.24 2.61
N THR A 190 -18.91 -3.44 2.99
CA THR A 190 -19.29 -3.82 4.36
C THR A 190 -18.12 -3.82 5.34
N LEU A 191 -16.87 -3.95 4.86
CA LEU A 191 -15.69 -3.86 5.71
C LEU A 191 -15.26 -2.39 5.84
N SER A 192 -15.16 -1.89 7.07
CA SER A 192 -14.69 -0.54 7.34
C SER A 192 -13.17 -0.41 7.13
N THR A 193 -12.68 0.83 6.96
CA THR A 193 -11.23 1.12 6.91
C THR A 193 -10.53 0.63 8.17
N ALA A 194 -11.17 0.76 9.34
CA ALA A 194 -10.60 0.31 10.60
C ALA A 194 -10.49 -1.22 10.65
N GLN A 195 -11.50 -1.94 10.18
CA GLN A 195 -11.48 -3.41 10.09
C GLN A 195 -10.40 -3.91 9.12
N LEU A 196 -10.24 -3.26 7.96
CA LEU A 196 -9.17 -3.59 7.02
C LEU A 196 -7.78 -3.29 7.62
N GLY A 197 -7.67 -2.25 8.46
CA GLY A 197 -6.46 -1.95 9.21
C GLY A 197 -6.12 -3.05 10.23
N VAL A 198 -7.11 -3.53 11.00
CA VAL A 198 -6.91 -4.67 11.92
C VAL A 198 -6.37 -5.88 11.17
N LEU A 199 -6.96 -6.23 10.03
CA LEU A 199 -6.52 -7.36 9.21
C LEU A 199 -5.11 -7.14 8.65
N GLY A 200 -4.84 -5.97 8.07
CA GLY A 200 -3.54 -5.66 7.48
C GLY A 200 -2.41 -5.71 8.51
N PHE A 201 -2.56 -5.00 9.62
CA PHE A 201 -1.57 -5.00 10.69
C PHE A 201 -1.48 -6.34 11.41
N GLY A 202 -2.59 -7.09 11.54
CA GLY A 202 -2.57 -8.46 12.03
C GLY A 202 -1.75 -9.41 11.14
N ALA A 203 -1.85 -9.25 9.82
CA ALA A 203 -1.00 -9.99 8.87
C ALA A 203 0.49 -9.69 9.07
N LEU A 204 0.85 -8.44 9.43
CA LEU A 204 2.24 -8.07 9.73
C LEU A 204 2.77 -8.75 10.99
N VAL A 205 1.94 -8.96 12.01
CA VAL A 205 2.32 -9.73 13.20
C VAL A 205 2.72 -11.15 12.78
N ILE A 206 1.93 -11.79 11.93
CA ILE A 206 2.21 -13.15 11.43
C ILE A 206 3.50 -13.14 10.60
N ALA A 207 3.65 -12.19 9.67
CA ALA A 207 4.85 -12.06 8.85
C ALA A 207 6.10 -11.84 9.72
N GLY A 208 6.01 -10.93 10.70
CA GLY A 208 7.10 -10.64 11.63
C GLY A 208 7.48 -11.85 12.48
N ALA A 209 6.49 -12.57 13.00
CA ALA A 209 6.71 -13.79 13.77
C ALA A 209 7.39 -14.89 12.92
N LEU A 210 6.96 -15.08 11.69
CA LEU A 210 7.58 -16.03 10.75
C LEU A 210 9.04 -15.64 10.44
N LEU A 211 9.30 -14.38 10.12
CA LEU A 211 10.66 -13.90 9.85
C LEU A 211 11.55 -14.05 11.10
N LEU A 212 11.03 -13.72 12.27
CA LEU A 212 11.77 -13.85 13.53
C LEU A 212 12.06 -15.32 13.86
N ALA A 213 11.11 -16.23 13.61
CA ALA A 213 11.32 -17.65 13.81
C ALA A 213 12.39 -18.23 12.87
N LEU A 214 12.52 -17.68 11.65
CA LEU A 214 13.52 -18.10 10.68
C LEU A 214 14.90 -17.50 10.94
N SER A 215 14.97 -16.23 11.38
CA SER A 215 16.25 -15.53 11.66
C SER A 215 16.77 -15.77 13.05
N GLY A 216 15.90 -16.06 14.01
CA GLY A 216 16.22 -16.14 15.43
C GLY A 216 16.66 -14.80 16.04
N GLY A 217 17.12 -14.85 17.29
CA GLY A 217 17.85 -13.72 17.87
C GLY A 217 16.98 -12.54 18.31
N ALA A 218 15.76 -12.77 18.80
CA ALA A 218 14.96 -11.72 19.44
C ALA A 218 15.78 -10.97 20.50
N VAL A 219 15.69 -9.64 20.49
CA VAL A 219 16.40 -8.76 21.42
C VAL A 219 15.41 -7.88 22.18
N TRP A 220 15.72 -7.56 23.42
CA TRP A 220 14.86 -6.63 24.15
C TRP A 220 14.95 -5.23 23.54
N PRO A 221 13.83 -4.58 23.18
CA PRO A 221 13.85 -3.27 22.51
C PRO A 221 14.52 -2.21 23.38
N THR A 222 15.53 -1.54 22.84
CA THR A 222 16.08 -0.35 23.51
C THR A 222 15.07 0.79 23.49
N PRO A 223 15.15 1.78 24.41
CA PRO A 223 14.25 2.95 24.38
C PRO A 223 14.22 3.68 23.01
N ARG A 224 15.37 3.73 22.34
CA ARG A 224 15.48 4.34 20.99
C ARG A 224 14.73 3.52 19.95
N ALA A 225 14.90 2.20 19.93
CA ALA A 225 14.21 1.33 18.99
C ALA A 225 12.69 1.30 19.27
N ALA A 226 12.28 1.20 20.55
CA ALA A 226 10.88 1.27 20.94
C ALA A 226 10.23 2.60 20.54
N GLY A 227 10.92 3.73 20.71
CA GLY A 227 10.48 5.04 20.26
C GLY A 227 10.32 5.12 18.74
N ALA A 228 11.29 4.56 17.98
CA ALA A 228 11.22 4.51 16.52
C ALA A 228 10.03 3.67 16.05
N VAL A 229 9.80 2.48 16.62
CA VAL A 229 8.62 1.65 16.30
C VAL A 229 7.31 2.36 16.67
N ALA A 230 7.24 3.04 17.80
CA ALA A 230 6.05 3.78 18.20
C ALA A 230 5.73 4.92 17.22
N LEU A 231 6.72 5.72 16.83
CA LEU A 231 6.56 6.80 15.85
C LEU A 231 6.19 6.24 14.47
N ALA A 232 6.87 5.19 14.00
CA ALA A 232 6.51 4.49 12.79
C ALA A 232 5.05 4.03 12.82
N THR A 233 4.59 3.46 13.96
CA THR A 233 3.22 2.98 14.12
C THR A 233 2.20 4.10 14.03
N LEU A 234 2.41 5.22 14.71
CA LEU A 234 1.48 6.36 14.68
C LEU A 234 1.35 6.93 13.26
N VAL A 235 2.47 7.17 12.59
CA VAL A 235 2.48 7.69 11.22
C VAL A 235 1.94 6.67 10.23
N GLY A 236 2.35 5.40 10.35
CA GLY A 236 1.91 4.32 9.47
C GLY A 236 0.43 4.01 9.58
N VAL A 237 -0.16 4.04 10.77
CA VAL A 237 -1.61 3.89 10.96
C VAL A 237 -2.38 5.02 10.27
N ALA A 238 -1.92 6.27 10.40
CA ALA A 238 -2.54 7.41 9.73
C ALA A 238 -2.40 7.30 8.20
N ALA A 239 -1.20 6.98 7.70
CA ALA A 239 -0.93 6.80 6.28
C ALA A 239 -1.78 5.65 5.68
N TYR A 240 -1.85 4.53 6.38
CA TYR A 240 -2.66 3.38 5.96
C TYR A 240 -4.16 3.69 5.91
N ALA A 241 -4.66 4.44 6.90
CA ALA A 241 -6.05 4.90 6.90
C ALA A 241 -6.35 5.82 5.71
N MET A 242 -5.45 6.76 5.40
CA MET A 242 -5.56 7.65 4.25
C MET A 242 -5.50 6.87 2.93
N LEU A 243 -4.56 5.93 2.78
CA LEU A 243 -4.44 5.07 1.60
C LEU A 243 -5.72 4.26 1.38
N THR A 244 -6.21 3.57 2.41
CA THR A 244 -7.43 2.75 2.32
C THR A 244 -8.65 3.60 1.96
N ALA A 245 -8.73 4.82 2.50
CA ALA A 245 -9.78 5.76 2.14
C ALA A 245 -9.63 6.23 0.68
N ALA A 246 -8.42 6.54 0.23
CA ALA A 246 -8.14 6.94 -1.15
C ALA A 246 -8.56 5.86 -2.15
N MET A 247 -8.20 4.58 -1.89
CA MET A 247 -8.55 3.44 -2.74
C MET A 247 -10.06 3.23 -2.89
N ARG A 248 -10.86 3.78 -1.97
CA ARG A 248 -12.33 3.70 -1.96
C ARG A 248 -13.01 4.99 -2.44
N THR A 249 -12.24 6.02 -2.77
CA THR A 249 -12.74 7.33 -3.17
C THR A 249 -12.35 7.59 -4.63
N GLY A 250 -13.35 7.79 -5.52
CA GLY A 250 -13.10 8.08 -6.93
C GLY A 250 -12.55 6.89 -7.75
N GLU A 251 -12.08 7.20 -8.95
CA GLU A 251 -11.39 6.23 -9.83
C GLU A 251 -9.93 6.10 -9.43
N VAL A 252 -9.41 4.86 -9.37
CA VAL A 252 -8.00 4.60 -9.01
C VAL A 252 -7.04 5.36 -9.92
N SER A 253 -7.32 5.37 -11.22
CA SER A 253 -6.50 6.09 -12.20
C SER A 253 -6.47 7.61 -12.02
N ALA A 254 -7.45 8.19 -11.31
CA ALA A 254 -7.51 9.62 -11.02
C ALA A 254 -6.91 9.98 -9.65
N VAL A 255 -6.95 9.05 -8.67
CA VAL A 255 -6.47 9.29 -7.30
C VAL A 255 -5.03 8.82 -7.07
N THR A 256 -4.50 7.98 -7.96
CA THR A 256 -3.09 7.55 -7.91
C THR A 256 -2.23 8.60 -8.59
N PRO A 257 -1.27 9.25 -7.87
CA PRO A 257 -0.44 10.32 -8.39
C PRO A 257 0.54 9.86 -9.48
#